data_b5ad18a85f8627039fe56e9295a0e702
#
_entry.id   b5ad18a85f8627039fe56e9295a0e702
#
_cell.length_a   1.000
_cell.length_b   1.000
_cell.length_c   1.000
_cell.angle_alpha   90.00
_cell.angle_beta   90.00
_cell.angle_gamma   90.00
#
_symmetry.space_group_name_H-M   'P 1'
#
loop_
_entity.id
_entity.type
_entity.pdbx_description
1 polymer ?
#
loop_
_entity_poly.entity_id
_entity_poly.type
_entity_poly.pdbx_seq_one_letter_code
_entity_poly.pdbx_strand_id
1 'polypeptide(L)'
;DPFSIINVEIKSPKSGEKDIVRKTIACVKAHHLFDRLIISSFDPRLLVEAKEIDPNTRTGFLYSPDSPVIEQVYDDPIAYAKQIHADALHPLIAYVDEDYLDDCHKSGIIVNPWTVNLEEAMRLCSEWGSDGIITDTPDVAVSVIR
;
A
#
# COMPACT_ATOMS: atom_id res chain seq x y z
N ASP A 1 -2.01 -16.94 11.45
CA ASP A 1 -1.00 -17.38 10.49
C ASP A 1 0.29 -16.56 10.67
N PRO A 2 1.45 -17.21 10.93
CA PRO A 2 2.71 -16.50 11.14
C PRO A 2 3.23 -15.78 9.89
N PHE A 3 2.66 -16.03 8.72
CA PHE A 3 3.07 -15.42 7.44
C PHE A 3 2.17 -14.25 7.00
N SER A 4 1.13 -13.92 7.77
CA SER A 4 0.24 -12.82 7.40
C SER A 4 0.92 -11.46 7.56
N ILE A 5 0.80 -10.61 6.55
CA ILE A 5 1.16 -9.20 6.62
C ILE A 5 0.02 -8.44 7.31
N ILE A 6 0.37 -7.44 8.09
CA ILE A 6 -0.57 -6.53 8.75
C ILE A 6 -0.45 -5.18 8.07
N ASN A 7 -1.44 -4.82 7.26
CA ASN A 7 -1.52 -3.48 6.66
C ASN A 7 -2.30 -2.56 7.60
N VAL A 8 -1.66 -1.48 8.03
CA VAL A 8 -2.27 -0.43 8.86
C VAL A 8 -2.38 0.84 8.05
N GLU A 9 -3.59 1.17 7.63
CA GLU A 9 -3.85 2.45 6.99
C GLU A 9 -3.91 3.57 8.04
N ILE A 10 -3.05 4.58 7.88
CA ILE A 10 -3.08 5.80 8.69
C ILE A 10 -3.72 6.91 7.86
N LYS A 11 -4.88 7.38 8.33
CA LYS A 11 -5.58 8.53 7.72
C LYS A 11 -5.00 9.83 8.26
N SER A 12 -4.93 10.86 7.40
CA SER A 12 -4.50 12.20 7.83
C SER A 12 -5.34 12.67 9.02
N PRO A 13 -4.72 13.06 10.13
CA PRO A 13 -5.44 13.50 11.32
C PRO A 13 -6.26 14.75 11.02
N LYS A 14 -7.53 14.75 11.38
CA LYS A 14 -8.47 15.88 11.11
C LYS A 14 -8.14 17.14 11.90
N SER A 15 -7.55 17.04 13.06
CA SER A 15 -6.96 18.15 13.85
C SER A 15 -6.31 17.62 15.15
N GLY A 16 -5.13 18.11 15.47
CA GLY A 16 -4.52 17.99 16.81
C GLY A 16 -3.94 16.64 17.21
N GLU A 17 -4.21 15.57 16.50
CA GLU A 17 -3.55 14.28 16.74
C GLU A 17 -2.10 14.35 16.20
N LYS A 18 -1.18 14.41 17.14
CA LYS A 18 0.26 14.31 16.86
C LYS A 18 0.73 12.90 17.18
N ASP A 19 1.79 12.48 16.50
CA ASP A 19 2.49 11.23 16.79
C ASP A 19 1.73 9.93 16.46
N ILE A 20 0.71 9.97 15.57
CA ILE A 20 -0.03 8.75 15.23
C ILE A 20 0.88 7.68 14.61
N VAL A 21 1.80 8.06 13.74
CA VAL A 21 2.76 7.16 13.11
C VAL A 21 3.67 6.53 14.17
N ARG A 22 4.25 7.36 15.05
CA ARG A 22 5.10 6.89 16.15
C ARG A 22 4.38 5.92 17.08
N LYS A 23 3.14 6.24 17.46
CA LYS A 23 2.32 5.38 18.32
C LYS A 23 2.00 4.05 17.64
N THR A 24 1.69 4.06 16.36
CA THR A 24 1.44 2.85 15.57
C THR A 24 2.68 1.95 15.56
N ILE A 25 3.85 2.49 15.20
CA ILE A 25 5.10 1.73 15.18
C ILE A 25 5.44 1.18 16.58
N ALA A 26 5.31 2.00 17.62
CA ALA A 26 5.58 1.58 19.00
C ALA A 26 4.64 0.46 19.45
N CYS A 27 3.35 0.57 19.14
CA CYS A 27 2.36 -0.45 19.45
C CYS A 27 2.70 -1.80 18.77
N VAL A 28 2.98 -1.76 17.48
CA VAL A 28 3.29 -2.97 16.71
C VAL A 28 4.59 -3.62 17.17
N LYS A 29 5.62 -2.81 17.50
CA LYS A 29 6.88 -3.32 18.10
C LYS A 29 6.68 -3.96 19.47
N ALA A 30 5.82 -3.36 20.32
CA ALA A 30 5.51 -3.91 21.64
C ALA A 30 4.83 -5.29 21.57
N HIS A 31 4.16 -5.59 20.44
CA HIS A 31 3.53 -6.89 20.19
C HIS A 31 4.38 -7.84 19.33
N HIS A 32 5.64 -7.52 19.05
CA HIS A 32 6.56 -8.32 18.21
C HIS A 32 6.02 -8.60 16.80
N LEU A 33 5.31 -7.62 16.20
CA LEU A 33 4.67 -7.75 14.89
C LEU A 33 5.29 -6.82 13.82
N PHE A 34 6.39 -6.14 14.14
CA PHE A 34 7.00 -5.12 13.29
C PHE A 34 7.44 -5.69 11.93
N ASP A 35 8.01 -6.88 11.90
CA ASP A 35 8.46 -7.54 10.66
C ASP A 35 7.31 -7.91 9.72
N ARG A 36 6.08 -7.83 10.22
CA ARG A 36 4.85 -8.11 9.48
C ARG A 36 4.07 -6.85 9.11
N LEU A 37 4.52 -5.68 9.58
CA LEU A 37 3.85 -4.41 9.37
C LEU A 37 4.11 -3.88 7.97
N ILE A 38 3.06 -3.34 7.34
CA ILE A 38 3.12 -2.31 6.31
C ILE A 38 2.23 -1.15 6.75
N ILE A 39 2.74 0.07 6.73
CA ILE A 39 1.95 1.28 6.95
C ILE A 39 1.52 1.82 5.60
N SER A 40 0.22 2.00 5.39
CA SER A 40 -0.30 2.63 4.18
C SER A 40 -0.99 3.96 4.48
N SER A 41 -0.95 4.87 3.52
CA SER A 41 -1.63 6.16 3.62
C SER A 41 -1.80 6.82 2.25
N PHE A 42 -2.85 7.64 2.12
CA PHE A 42 -3.01 8.64 1.05
C PHE A 42 -2.17 9.90 1.28
N ASP A 43 -1.69 10.09 2.51
CA ASP A 43 -0.83 11.23 2.86
C ASP A 43 0.65 10.78 2.82
N PRO A 44 1.42 11.18 1.80
CA PRO A 44 2.81 10.76 1.66
C PRO A 44 3.70 11.25 2.82
N ARG A 45 3.31 12.33 3.51
CA ARG A 45 4.07 12.85 4.65
C ARG A 45 4.11 11.86 5.81
N LEU A 46 3.02 11.09 6.02
CA LEU A 46 2.96 10.07 7.07
C LEU A 46 3.86 8.87 6.74
N LEU A 47 4.04 8.56 5.45
CA LEU A 47 4.94 7.49 5.00
C LEU A 47 6.41 7.90 5.15
N VAL A 48 6.73 9.14 4.80
CA VAL A 48 8.06 9.73 5.03
C VAL A 48 8.37 9.76 6.53
N GLU A 49 7.44 10.23 7.37
CA GLU A 49 7.58 10.21 8.84
C GLU A 49 7.83 8.78 9.36
N ALA A 50 7.15 7.77 8.81
CA ALA A 50 7.37 6.38 9.21
C ALA A 50 8.80 5.92 8.94
N LYS A 51 9.37 6.27 7.78
CA LYS A 51 10.77 5.99 7.42
C LYS A 51 11.77 6.78 8.27
N GLU A 52 11.44 8.02 8.64
CA GLU A 52 12.28 8.83 9.55
C GLU A 52 12.32 8.25 10.98
N ILE A 53 11.19 7.69 11.46
CA ILE A 53 11.12 7.05 12.78
C ILE A 53 11.88 5.73 12.78
N ASP A 54 11.69 4.91 11.76
CA ASP A 54 12.43 3.66 11.57
C ASP A 54 12.56 3.35 10.07
N PRO A 55 13.76 3.41 9.49
CA PRO A 55 13.99 3.15 8.07
C PRO A 55 13.56 1.74 7.60
N ASN A 56 13.42 0.79 8.52
CA ASN A 56 12.94 -0.56 8.21
C ASN A 56 11.41 -0.68 8.16
N THR A 57 10.67 0.40 8.47
CA THR A 57 9.21 0.39 8.33
C THR A 57 8.85 0.23 6.86
N ARG A 58 8.12 -0.83 6.51
CA ARG A 58 7.57 -0.98 5.17
C ARG A 58 6.38 -0.04 4.99
N THR A 59 6.34 0.64 3.84
CA THR A 59 5.32 1.64 3.54
C THR A 59 4.66 1.39 2.19
N GLY A 60 3.34 1.66 2.11
CA GLY A 60 2.54 1.53 0.91
C GLY A 60 1.77 2.83 0.63
N PHE A 61 1.98 3.41 -0.54
CA PHE A 61 1.34 4.66 -0.93
C PHE A 61 0.00 4.40 -1.62
N LEU A 62 -1.08 4.86 -0.99
CA LEU A 62 -2.45 4.81 -1.52
C LEU A 62 -2.71 6.01 -2.41
N TYR A 63 -3.27 5.80 -3.61
CA TYR A 63 -3.69 6.90 -4.47
C TYR A 63 -4.89 6.56 -5.36
N SER A 64 -5.64 7.59 -5.70
CA SER A 64 -6.83 7.60 -6.54
C SER A 64 -6.98 8.97 -7.20
N PRO A 65 -7.94 9.17 -8.12
CA PRO A 65 -8.20 10.48 -8.73
C PRO A 65 -8.45 11.60 -7.74
N ASP A 66 -8.99 11.26 -6.55
CA ASP A 66 -9.30 12.22 -5.49
C ASP A 66 -8.13 12.48 -4.52
N SER A 67 -6.97 11.89 -4.77
CA SER A 67 -5.81 12.07 -3.91
C SER A 67 -5.28 13.51 -3.99
N PRO A 68 -4.93 14.13 -2.85
CA PRO A 68 -4.46 15.52 -2.81
C PRO A 68 -3.21 15.80 -3.65
N VAL A 69 -2.43 14.75 -3.92
CA VAL A 69 -1.15 14.82 -4.65
C VAL A 69 -1.24 14.18 -6.04
N ILE A 70 -2.45 13.93 -6.54
CA ILE A 70 -2.64 13.16 -7.78
C ILE A 70 -1.92 13.77 -9.00
N GLU A 71 -1.88 15.09 -9.10
CA GLU A 71 -1.18 15.79 -10.20
C GLU A 71 0.33 15.47 -10.22
N GLN A 72 0.93 15.15 -9.07
CA GLN A 72 2.34 14.80 -8.94
C GLN A 72 2.59 13.31 -9.20
N VAL A 73 1.57 12.49 -9.03
CA VAL A 73 1.64 11.01 -9.10
C VAL A 73 1.24 10.49 -10.47
N TYR A 74 0.30 11.18 -11.13
CA TYR A 74 -0.40 10.68 -12.31
C TYR A 74 0.55 10.37 -13.48
N ASP A 75 1.55 11.21 -13.73
CA ASP A 75 2.47 11.05 -14.85
C ASP A 75 3.52 9.94 -14.60
N ASP A 76 3.98 9.79 -13.36
CA ASP A 76 4.98 8.78 -13.00
C ASP A 76 4.84 8.37 -11.53
N PRO A 77 3.92 7.43 -11.22
CA PRO A 77 3.73 6.93 -9.86
C PRO A 77 4.97 6.21 -9.31
N ILE A 78 5.79 5.61 -10.17
CA ILE A 78 7.01 4.91 -9.79
C ILE A 78 8.07 5.91 -9.32
N ALA A 79 8.30 6.99 -10.07
CA ALA A 79 9.22 8.04 -9.65
C ALA A 79 8.75 8.69 -8.34
N TYR A 80 7.45 8.92 -8.19
CA TYR A 80 6.88 9.46 -6.96
C TYR A 80 7.10 8.53 -5.77
N ALA A 81 6.82 7.22 -5.91
CA ALA A 81 7.08 6.23 -4.87
C ALA A 81 8.55 6.23 -4.42
N LYS A 82 9.48 6.28 -5.37
CA LYS A 82 10.92 6.40 -5.09
C LYS A 82 11.27 7.68 -4.35
N GLN A 83 10.66 8.81 -4.73
CA GLN A 83 10.87 10.10 -4.08
C GLN A 83 10.49 10.09 -2.60
N ILE A 84 9.38 9.42 -2.25
CA ILE A 84 8.89 9.30 -0.87
C ILE A 84 9.39 8.05 -0.15
N HIS A 85 10.29 7.29 -0.77
CA HIS A 85 10.85 6.03 -0.27
C HIS A 85 9.78 4.97 0.10
N ALA A 86 8.67 4.94 -0.66
CA ALA A 86 7.65 3.91 -0.48
C ALA A 86 8.12 2.57 -1.04
N ASP A 87 7.84 1.48 -0.31
CA ASP A 87 8.18 0.11 -0.73
C ASP A 87 7.09 -0.46 -1.65
N ALA A 88 5.87 0.05 -1.54
CA ALA A 88 4.72 -0.42 -2.30
C ALA A 88 3.87 0.73 -2.82
N LEU A 89 3.23 0.49 -3.97
CA LEU A 89 2.12 1.29 -4.48
C LEU A 89 0.80 0.55 -4.23
N HIS A 90 -0.17 1.27 -3.72
CA HIS A 90 -1.55 0.80 -3.53
C HIS A 90 -2.48 1.65 -4.42
N PRO A 91 -2.53 1.37 -5.73
CA PRO A 91 -3.34 2.09 -6.69
C PRO A 91 -4.83 1.71 -6.60
N LEU A 92 -5.71 2.64 -7.02
CA LEU A 92 -7.06 2.27 -7.39
C LEU A 92 -6.99 1.25 -8.55
N ILE A 93 -7.77 0.17 -8.49
CA ILE A 93 -7.74 -0.93 -9.48
C ILE A 93 -7.88 -0.45 -10.93
N ALA A 94 -8.60 0.66 -11.17
CA ALA A 94 -8.77 1.23 -12.49
C ALA A 94 -7.48 1.76 -13.15
N TYR A 95 -6.38 1.86 -12.39
CA TYR A 95 -5.05 2.28 -12.89
C TYR A 95 -4.12 1.12 -13.18
N VAL A 96 -4.56 -0.12 -12.92
CA VAL A 96 -3.69 -1.30 -12.97
C VAL A 96 -3.99 -2.12 -14.22
N ASP A 97 -2.94 -2.38 -14.96
CA ASP A 97 -2.86 -3.37 -16.04
C ASP A 97 -1.53 -4.14 -15.94
N GLU A 98 -1.31 -5.06 -16.86
CA GLU A 98 -0.11 -5.91 -16.88
C GLU A 98 1.17 -5.07 -17.07
N ASP A 99 1.14 -4.08 -17.97
CA ASP A 99 2.30 -3.22 -18.24
C ASP A 99 2.67 -2.38 -17.01
N TYR A 100 1.67 -1.84 -16.30
CA TYR A 100 1.88 -1.11 -15.05
C TYR A 100 2.55 -1.97 -13.99
N LEU A 101 2.09 -3.20 -13.79
CA LEU A 101 2.67 -4.15 -12.83
C LEU A 101 4.12 -4.48 -13.19
N ASP A 102 4.37 -4.79 -14.46
CA ASP A 102 5.69 -5.08 -14.98
C ASP A 102 6.69 -3.94 -14.72
N ASP A 103 6.30 -2.70 -14.96
CA ASP A 103 7.15 -1.53 -14.77
C ASP A 103 7.42 -1.25 -13.27
N CYS A 104 6.42 -1.46 -12.40
CA CYS A 104 6.61 -1.40 -10.96
C CYS A 104 7.61 -2.47 -10.50
N HIS A 105 7.44 -3.72 -10.92
CA HIS A 105 8.32 -4.83 -10.53
C HIS A 105 9.75 -4.65 -11.04
N LYS A 106 9.94 -4.21 -12.28
CA LYS A 106 11.29 -3.83 -12.83
C LYS A 106 11.95 -2.76 -11.97
N SER A 107 11.15 -1.92 -11.32
CA SER A 107 11.60 -0.85 -10.43
C SER A 107 11.75 -1.27 -8.96
N GLY A 108 11.44 -2.52 -8.62
CA GLY A 108 11.50 -3.07 -7.26
C GLY A 108 10.38 -2.59 -6.35
N ILE A 109 9.23 -2.19 -6.91
CA ILE A 109 8.07 -1.70 -6.17
C ILE A 109 6.99 -2.78 -6.15
N ILE A 110 6.50 -3.07 -4.95
CA ILE A 110 5.36 -3.96 -4.69
C ILE A 110 4.06 -3.27 -5.06
N VAL A 111 3.09 -4.01 -5.61
CA VAL A 111 1.78 -3.45 -6.01
C VAL A 111 0.63 -4.21 -5.39
N ASN A 112 -0.21 -3.49 -4.62
CA ASN A 112 -1.42 -4.02 -3.99
C ASN A 112 -2.63 -3.16 -4.37
N PRO A 113 -3.33 -3.43 -5.48
CA PRO A 113 -4.47 -2.64 -5.92
C PRO A 113 -5.67 -2.73 -4.96
N TRP A 114 -6.48 -1.66 -4.92
CA TRP A 114 -7.71 -1.53 -4.14
C TRP A 114 -8.83 -0.84 -4.95
N THR A 115 -10.10 -0.97 -4.66
CA THR A 115 -10.68 -2.08 -3.91
C THR A 115 -11.13 -3.13 -4.91
N VAL A 116 -10.53 -4.30 -4.85
CA VAL A 116 -10.75 -5.38 -5.82
C VAL A 116 -11.84 -6.32 -5.30
N ASN A 117 -13.11 -6.03 -5.64
CA ASN A 117 -14.26 -6.77 -5.13
C ASN A 117 -14.91 -7.70 -6.16
N LEU A 118 -14.63 -7.52 -7.45
CA LEU A 118 -15.16 -8.37 -8.51
C LEU A 118 -14.25 -9.58 -8.75
N GLU A 119 -14.82 -10.77 -8.81
CA GLU A 119 -14.05 -12.01 -9.05
C GLU A 119 -13.18 -11.95 -10.31
N GLU A 120 -13.71 -11.36 -11.39
CA GLU A 120 -12.97 -11.19 -12.64
C GLU A 120 -11.73 -10.30 -12.44
N ALA A 121 -11.86 -9.18 -11.70
CA ALA A 121 -10.74 -8.31 -11.37
C ALA A 121 -9.73 -9.00 -10.46
N MET A 122 -10.19 -9.85 -9.52
CA MET A 122 -9.30 -10.66 -8.68
C MET A 122 -8.46 -11.64 -9.52
N ARG A 123 -9.08 -12.31 -10.50
CA ARG A 123 -8.39 -13.21 -11.44
C ARG A 123 -7.35 -12.46 -12.27
N LEU A 124 -7.74 -11.34 -12.86
CA LEU A 124 -6.83 -10.49 -13.66
C LEU A 124 -5.63 -10.00 -12.83
N CYS A 125 -5.85 -9.49 -11.62
CA CYS A 125 -4.76 -9.10 -10.73
C CYS A 125 -3.79 -10.25 -10.46
N SER A 126 -4.31 -11.46 -10.24
CA SER A 126 -3.50 -12.64 -10.03
C SER A 126 -2.74 -13.08 -11.29
N GLU A 127 -3.39 -13.05 -12.45
CA GLU A 127 -2.80 -13.41 -13.75
C GLU A 127 -1.70 -12.44 -14.16
N TRP A 128 -1.87 -11.16 -13.92
CA TRP A 128 -0.88 -10.10 -14.16
C TRP A 128 0.23 -10.07 -13.10
N GLY A 129 0.11 -10.84 -12.02
CA GLY A 129 1.15 -11.00 -11.00
C GLY A 129 1.18 -9.92 -9.93
N SER A 130 0.04 -9.30 -9.57
CA SER A 130 0.03 -8.38 -8.44
C SER A 130 0.46 -9.09 -7.14
N ASP A 131 1.21 -8.39 -6.29
CA ASP A 131 1.79 -8.94 -5.06
C ASP A 131 0.73 -9.23 -3.99
N GLY A 132 -0.37 -8.50 -4.06
CA GLY A 132 -1.55 -8.69 -3.22
C GLY A 132 -2.73 -7.91 -3.79
N ILE A 133 -3.90 -8.12 -3.21
CA ILE A 133 -5.10 -7.33 -3.48
C ILE A 133 -5.72 -6.84 -2.18
N ILE A 134 -6.28 -5.64 -2.19
CA ILE A 134 -7.05 -5.08 -1.08
C ILE A 134 -8.53 -5.21 -1.46
N THR A 135 -9.29 -5.96 -0.67
CA THR A 135 -10.69 -6.30 -0.95
C THR A 135 -11.53 -6.31 0.33
N ASP A 136 -12.83 -6.04 0.16
CA ASP A 136 -13.83 -6.16 1.24
C ASP A 136 -14.33 -7.61 1.41
N THR A 137 -14.01 -8.50 0.46
CA THR A 137 -14.47 -9.90 0.40
C THR A 137 -13.29 -10.88 0.33
N PRO A 138 -12.46 -10.98 1.39
CA PRO A 138 -11.24 -11.79 1.37
C PRO A 138 -11.51 -13.29 1.25
N ASP A 139 -12.66 -13.79 1.70
CA ASP A 139 -13.10 -15.16 1.54
C ASP A 139 -13.35 -15.52 0.07
N VAL A 140 -13.96 -14.61 -0.69
CA VAL A 140 -14.13 -14.75 -2.14
C VAL A 140 -12.76 -14.74 -2.82
N ALA A 141 -11.90 -13.77 -2.48
CA ALA A 141 -10.56 -13.67 -3.06
C ALA A 141 -9.76 -14.96 -2.90
N VAL A 142 -9.72 -15.54 -1.70
CA VAL A 142 -9.03 -16.80 -1.41
C VAL A 142 -9.60 -17.96 -2.23
N SER A 143 -10.90 -17.98 -2.55
CA SER A 143 -11.50 -19.02 -3.37
C SER A 143 -11.21 -18.88 -4.86
N VAL A 144 -10.99 -17.64 -5.31
CA VAL A 144 -10.82 -17.27 -6.74
C VAL A 144 -9.36 -17.36 -7.20
N ILE A 145 -8.41 -16.99 -6.33
CA ILE A 145 -6.98 -16.85 -6.67
C ILE A 145 -6.18 -18.16 -6.44
N ARG A 146 -6.82 -19.23 -6.06
CA ARG A 146 -6.19 -20.54 -5.82
C ARG A 146 -5.81 -21.26 -7.10
#